data_eeb3e09ceb3806e88548a3e05f6a3313
#
_entry.id   eeb3e09ceb3806e88548a3e05f6a3313
#
_cell.length_a   1.000
_cell.length_b   1.000
_cell.length_c   1.000
_cell.angle_alpha   90.00
_cell.angle_beta   90.00
_cell.angle_gamma   90.00
#
_symmetry.space_group_name_H-M   'P 1'
#
loop_
_entity.id
_entity.type
_entity.pdbx_description
1 polymer ?
#
loop_
_entity_poly.entity_id
_entity_poly.type
_entity_poly.pdbx_seq_one_letter_code
_entity_poly.pdbx_strand_id
1 'polypeptide(L)'
;MSIFSHQYRASSKRGFTLIELLVVISIMMIISTVLLFRQQQFNSSTVLRSLGYSVALSIHQAQVYGISIKQDTSGQFAPAYGIYFNANNPSQYILFADVGGTGQYTGSSENVQAVRSA
;
A
#
# COMPACT_ATOMS: atom_id res chain seq x y z
N MET A 1 28.50 -47.16 60.91
CA MET A 1 27.21 -46.85 60.38
C MET A 1 27.24 -45.35 60.07
N SER A 2 27.55 -45.01 58.81
CA SER A 2 27.83 -43.63 58.37
C SER A 2 26.59 -43.04 57.76
N ILE A 3 26.04 -42.03 58.42
CA ILE A 3 24.82 -41.33 57.94
C ILE A 3 25.30 -40.21 57.01
N PHE A 4 25.12 -40.41 55.67
CA PHE A 4 25.35 -39.38 54.70
C PHE A 4 24.22 -38.35 54.79
N SER A 5 24.49 -37.22 55.44
CA SER A 5 23.57 -36.05 55.36
C SER A 5 23.69 -35.39 53.98
N HIS A 6 22.68 -35.57 53.13
CA HIS A 6 22.54 -34.88 51.88
C HIS A 6 22.15 -33.43 52.18
N GLN A 7 23.10 -32.51 52.09
CA GLN A 7 22.81 -31.07 52.15
C GLN A 7 22.13 -30.64 50.84
N TYR A 8 20.85 -30.42 50.91
CA TYR A 8 20.11 -29.74 49.83
C TYR A 8 20.60 -28.29 49.73
N ARG A 9 21.38 -28.02 48.69
CA ARG A 9 21.79 -26.68 48.34
C ARG A 9 20.59 -25.95 47.83
N ALA A 10 19.93 -25.08 48.61
CA ALA A 10 18.85 -24.22 48.18
C ALA A 10 19.38 -23.29 47.09
N SER A 11 18.99 -23.54 45.84
CA SER A 11 19.26 -22.67 44.72
C SER A 11 18.51 -21.37 44.97
N SER A 12 19.21 -20.28 45.22
CA SER A 12 18.65 -18.94 45.36
C SER A 12 18.04 -18.54 44.01
N LYS A 13 16.75 -18.69 43.89
CA LYS A 13 15.99 -18.16 42.75
C LYS A 13 15.96 -16.64 42.88
N ARG A 14 16.81 -15.96 42.10
CA ARG A 14 16.77 -14.50 41.97
C ARG A 14 15.50 -14.14 41.26
N GLY A 15 14.54 -13.54 41.95
CA GLY A 15 13.36 -12.94 41.37
C GLY A 15 13.67 -11.54 40.83
N PHE A 16 12.96 -11.12 39.81
CA PHE A 16 13.03 -9.73 39.33
C PHE A 16 12.51 -8.77 40.38
N THR A 17 13.19 -7.64 40.56
CA THR A 17 12.72 -6.57 41.43
C THR A 17 11.63 -5.75 40.71
N LEU A 18 10.69 -5.16 41.48
CA LEU A 18 9.62 -4.31 40.92
C LEU A 18 10.19 -3.11 40.16
N ILE A 19 11.30 -2.55 40.67
CA ILE A 19 11.98 -1.41 40.01
C ILE A 19 12.59 -1.82 38.66
N GLU A 20 13.15 -3.02 38.56
CA GLU A 20 13.73 -3.53 37.31
C GLU A 20 12.67 -3.73 36.24
N LEU A 21 11.49 -4.26 36.59
CA LEU A 21 10.35 -4.37 35.69
C LEU A 21 9.87 -3.00 35.23
N LEU A 22 9.77 -2.01 36.13
CA LEU A 22 9.34 -0.66 35.81
C LEU A 22 10.29 0.02 34.83
N VAL A 23 11.60 -0.13 35.00
CA VAL A 23 12.61 0.41 34.08
C VAL A 23 12.50 -0.24 32.72
N VAL A 24 12.32 -1.55 32.62
CA VAL A 24 12.20 -2.25 31.35
C VAL A 24 10.97 -1.81 30.56
N ILE A 25 9.81 -1.71 31.20
CA ILE A 25 8.60 -1.24 30.50
C ILE A 25 8.72 0.22 30.06
N SER A 26 9.40 1.07 30.82
CA SER A 26 9.65 2.46 30.46
C SER A 26 10.51 2.57 29.19
N ILE A 27 11.59 1.81 29.11
CA ILE A 27 12.46 1.77 27.93
C ILE A 27 11.70 1.22 26.72
N MET A 28 10.92 0.15 26.91
CA MET A 28 10.08 -0.41 25.84
C MET A 28 9.06 0.59 25.30
N MET A 29 8.42 1.38 26.16
CA MET A 29 7.50 2.44 25.74
C MET A 29 8.20 3.50 24.88
N ILE A 30 9.39 3.94 25.28
CA ILE A 30 10.13 4.96 24.53
C ILE A 30 10.50 4.44 23.13
N ILE A 31 11.05 3.22 23.06
CA ILE A 31 11.44 2.60 21.78
C ILE A 31 10.22 2.41 20.87
N SER A 32 9.12 1.90 21.41
CA SER A 32 7.88 1.70 20.65
C SER A 32 7.33 2.99 20.08
N THR A 33 7.35 4.07 20.85
CA THR A 33 6.90 5.39 20.41
C THR A 33 7.71 5.90 19.22
N VAL A 34 9.04 5.80 19.27
CA VAL A 34 9.93 6.23 18.19
C VAL A 34 9.69 5.40 16.91
N LEU A 35 9.48 4.09 17.04
CA LEU A 35 9.21 3.22 15.90
C LEU A 35 7.87 3.56 15.21
N LEU A 36 6.82 3.82 15.99
CA LEU A 36 5.50 4.17 15.45
C LEU A 36 5.53 5.49 14.66
N PHE A 37 6.26 6.50 15.13
CA PHE A 37 6.40 7.76 14.39
C PHE A 37 7.12 7.59 13.03
N ARG A 38 8.09 6.70 12.94
CA ARG A 38 8.79 6.43 11.67
C ARG A 38 7.94 5.66 10.66
N GLN A 39 6.99 4.87 11.12
CA GLN A 39 6.17 4.01 10.27
C GLN A 39 5.22 4.79 9.35
N GLN A 40 4.76 5.98 9.75
CA GLN A 40 3.91 6.84 8.92
C GLN A 40 4.64 7.35 7.66
N GLN A 41 5.91 7.72 7.78
CA GLN A 41 6.71 8.17 6.62
C GLN A 41 7.00 7.05 5.62
N PHE A 42 7.15 5.82 6.11
CA PHE A 42 7.39 4.65 5.26
C PHE A 42 6.15 4.29 4.43
N ASN A 43 4.98 4.42 5.02
CA ASN A 43 3.71 4.09 4.39
C ASN A 43 3.40 5.01 3.19
N SER A 44 3.66 6.31 3.31
CA SER A 44 3.46 7.28 2.22
C SER A 44 4.32 6.98 0.99
N SER A 45 5.59 6.62 1.17
CA SER A 45 6.49 6.29 0.06
C SER A 45 6.08 5.00 -0.64
N THR A 46 5.57 4.02 0.09
CA THR A 46 5.10 2.76 -0.48
C THR A 46 3.83 2.95 -1.29
N VAL A 47 2.88 3.75 -0.78
CA VAL A 47 1.63 4.09 -1.48
C VAL A 47 1.93 4.84 -2.78
N LEU A 48 2.81 5.85 -2.76
CA LEU A 48 3.19 6.59 -3.96
C LEU A 48 3.84 5.70 -5.03
N ARG A 49 4.69 4.75 -4.64
CA ARG A 49 5.27 3.78 -5.57
C ARG A 49 4.21 2.87 -6.17
N SER A 50 3.30 2.36 -5.35
CA SER A 50 2.19 1.50 -5.80
C SER A 50 1.29 2.24 -6.81
N LEU A 51 0.96 3.51 -6.53
CA LEU A 51 0.22 4.37 -7.44
C LEU A 51 0.98 4.59 -8.77
N GLY A 52 2.27 4.88 -8.70
CA GLY A 52 3.10 5.03 -9.89
C GLY A 52 3.09 3.79 -10.78
N TYR A 53 3.20 2.60 -10.20
CA TYR A 53 3.09 1.34 -10.93
C TYR A 53 1.70 1.13 -11.54
N SER A 54 0.65 1.44 -10.80
CA SER A 54 -0.74 1.31 -11.29
C SER A 54 -1.00 2.21 -12.49
N VAL A 55 -0.56 3.47 -12.43
CA VAL A 55 -0.69 4.42 -13.53
C VAL A 55 0.15 3.97 -14.74
N ALA A 56 1.39 3.55 -14.53
CA ALA A 56 2.26 3.07 -15.60
C ALA A 56 1.66 1.85 -16.31
N LEU A 57 1.08 0.92 -15.56
CA LEU A 57 0.40 -0.25 -16.11
C LEU A 57 -0.82 0.15 -16.95
N SER A 58 -1.60 1.11 -16.49
CA SER A 58 -2.77 1.60 -17.22
C SER A 58 -2.39 2.37 -18.50
N ILE A 59 -1.29 3.11 -18.49
CA ILE A 59 -0.73 3.73 -19.71
C ILE A 59 -0.32 2.66 -20.70
N HIS A 60 0.37 1.62 -20.24
CA HIS A 60 0.77 0.51 -21.08
C HIS A 60 -0.45 -0.23 -21.66
N GLN A 61 -1.49 -0.41 -20.84
CA GLN A 61 -2.75 -1.00 -21.29
C GLN A 61 -3.44 -0.14 -22.37
N ALA A 62 -3.46 1.19 -22.22
CA ALA A 62 -3.96 2.10 -23.24
C ALA A 62 -3.19 1.96 -24.56
N GLN A 63 -1.86 1.88 -24.50
CA GLN A 63 -1.01 1.65 -25.68
C GLN A 63 -1.33 0.32 -26.37
N VAL A 64 -1.46 -0.75 -25.59
CA VAL A 64 -1.80 -2.08 -26.12
C VAL A 64 -3.18 -2.06 -26.79
N TYR A 65 -4.16 -1.40 -26.19
CA TYR A 65 -5.49 -1.27 -26.78
C TYR A 65 -5.48 -0.46 -28.09
N GLY A 66 -4.69 0.60 -28.15
CA GLY A 66 -4.51 1.39 -29.38
C GLY A 66 -3.87 0.59 -30.51
N ILE A 67 -2.92 -0.27 -30.21
CA ILE A 67 -2.24 -1.11 -31.21
C ILE A 67 -3.11 -2.31 -31.62
N SER A 68 -3.84 -2.91 -30.67
CA SER A 68 -4.61 -4.14 -30.88
C SER A 68 -6.01 -3.90 -31.49
N ILE A 69 -6.34 -2.65 -31.84
CA ILE A 69 -7.64 -2.28 -32.43
C ILE A 69 -8.80 -2.85 -31.60
N LYS A 70 -8.83 -2.52 -30.31
CA LYS A 70 -9.87 -3.00 -29.41
C LYS A 70 -11.16 -2.20 -29.62
N GLN A 71 -12.30 -2.89 -29.61
CA GLN A 71 -13.61 -2.25 -29.65
C GLN A 71 -13.92 -1.52 -28.34
N ASP A 72 -14.65 -0.42 -28.43
CA ASP A 72 -15.25 0.30 -27.32
C ASP A 72 -16.46 -0.46 -26.74
N THR A 73 -17.12 0.14 -25.73
CA THR A 73 -18.32 -0.41 -25.11
C THR A 73 -19.54 -0.46 -26.05
N SER A 74 -19.52 0.27 -27.16
CA SER A 74 -20.58 0.30 -28.20
C SER A 74 -20.30 -0.65 -29.37
N GLY A 75 -19.17 -1.39 -29.32
CA GLY A 75 -18.78 -2.33 -30.37
C GLY A 75 -18.09 -1.67 -31.57
N GLN A 76 -17.76 -0.38 -31.49
CA GLN A 76 -16.99 0.33 -32.49
C GLN A 76 -15.51 0.34 -32.19
N PHE A 77 -14.68 0.43 -33.22
CA PHE A 77 -13.22 0.54 -33.05
C PHE A 77 -12.87 2.00 -32.76
N ALA A 78 -12.40 2.27 -31.54
CA ALA A 78 -11.97 3.60 -31.16
C ALA A 78 -10.62 3.93 -31.79
N PRO A 79 -10.43 5.14 -32.31
CA PRO A 79 -9.20 5.56 -32.97
C PRO A 79 -8.04 5.76 -31.98
N ALA A 80 -8.33 6.09 -30.72
CA ALA A 80 -7.34 6.37 -29.69
C ALA A 80 -7.81 5.92 -28.30
N TYR A 81 -6.85 5.67 -27.41
CA TYR A 81 -7.09 5.38 -26.00
C TYR A 81 -6.23 6.32 -25.15
N GLY A 82 -6.76 6.76 -24.03
CA GLY A 82 -6.05 7.68 -23.14
C GLY A 82 -6.38 7.48 -21.67
N ILE A 83 -5.68 8.23 -20.83
CA ILE A 83 -5.95 8.27 -19.39
C ILE A 83 -6.34 9.69 -19.02
N TYR A 84 -7.46 9.83 -18.34
CA TYR A 84 -7.97 11.09 -17.85
C TYR A 84 -7.82 11.18 -16.33
N PHE A 85 -7.21 12.28 -15.88
CA PHE A 85 -7.07 12.64 -14.47
C PHE A 85 -8.00 13.81 -14.15
N ASN A 86 -8.85 13.64 -13.14
CA ASN A 86 -9.77 14.68 -12.70
C ASN A 86 -9.23 15.40 -11.47
N ALA A 87 -8.94 16.69 -11.57
CA ALA A 87 -8.45 17.50 -10.46
C ALA A 87 -9.46 17.60 -9.29
N ASN A 88 -10.77 17.50 -9.60
CA ASN A 88 -11.83 17.52 -8.58
C ASN A 88 -12.00 16.17 -7.86
N ASN A 89 -11.46 15.11 -8.40
CA ASN A 89 -11.48 13.77 -7.81
C ASN A 89 -10.12 13.10 -7.97
N PRO A 90 -9.13 13.49 -7.15
CA PRO A 90 -7.75 13.02 -7.26
C PRO A 90 -7.57 11.53 -6.87
N SER A 91 -8.61 10.90 -6.34
CA SER A 91 -8.57 9.50 -5.90
C SER A 91 -8.82 8.50 -7.02
N GLN A 92 -9.02 8.94 -8.25
CA GLN A 92 -9.26 8.05 -9.38
C GLN A 92 -8.76 8.63 -10.69
N TYR A 93 -8.42 7.75 -11.59
CA TYR A 93 -8.17 8.07 -12.99
C TYR A 93 -9.01 7.13 -13.87
N ILE A 94 -9.27 7.55 -15.10
CA ILE A 94 -10.16 6.85 -16.03
C ILE A 94 -9.37 6.49 -17.30
N LEU A 95 -9.36 5.21 -17.64
CA LEU A 95 -8.93 4.75 -18.95
C LEU A 95 -10.13 4.92 -19.91
N PHE A 96 -9.99 5.71 -20.95
CA PHE A 96 -11.06 6.00 -21.91
C PHE A 96 -10.66 5.65 -23.34
N ALA A 97 -11.70 5.42 -24.16
CA ALA A 97 -11.58 5.26 -25.60
C ALA A 97 -12.15 6.51 -26.27
N ASP A 98 -11.39 7.19 -27.10
CA ASP A 98 -11.81 8.40 -27.80
C ASP A 98 -12.75 8.06 -28.98
N VAL A 99 -14.02 7.87 -28.67
CA VAL A 99 -15.05 7.52 -29.66
C VAL A 99 -15.35 8.71 -30.57
N GLY A 100 -15.21 9.93 -30.08
CA GLY A 100 -15.47 11.16 -30.80
C GLY A 100 -14.32 11.65 -31.67
N GLY A 101 -13.13 11.10 -31.54
CA GLY A 101 -11.93 11.57 -32.26
C GLY A 101 -11.48 12.98 -31.84
N THR A 102 -11.84 13.39 -30.62
CA THR A 102 -11.56 14.74 -30.10
C THR A 102 -10.17 14.85 -29.44
N GLY A 103 -9.56 13.71 -29.11
CA GLY A 103 -8.32 13.63 -28.33
C GLY A 103 -8.49 13.96 -26.84
N GLN A 104 -9.73 14.13 -26.37
CA GLN A 104 -10.07 14.51 -25.01
C GLN A 104 -11.20 13.65 -24.46
N TYR A 105 -11.18 13.43 -23.15
CA TYR A 105 -12.27 12.75 -22.45
C TYR A 105 -13.51 13.62 -22.41
N THR A 106 -14.62 13.17 -23.01
CA THR A 106 -15.88 13.92 -23.12
C THR A 106 -16.97 13.40 -22.18
N GLY A 107 -16.84 12.22 -21.61
CA GLY A 107 -17.82 11.72 -20.65
C GLY A 107 -17.81 10.21 -20.41
N SER A 108 -18.76 9.76 -19.61
CA SER A 108 -18.82 8.36 -19.13
C SER A 108 -19.05 7.32 -20.23
N SER A 109 -19.54 7.74 -21.41
CA SER A 109 -19.70 6.87 -22.59
C SER A 109 -18.38 6.37 -23.16
N GLU A 110 -17.29 7.09 -22.89
CA GLU A 110 -15.93 6.76 -23.32
C GLU A 110 -15.15 5.91 -22.31
N ASN A 111 -15.73 5.63 -21.14
CA ASN A 111 -15.04 4.89 -20.08
C ASN A 111 -14.81 3.43 -20.47
N VAL A 112 -13.56 3.03 -20.57
CA VAL A 112 -13.18 1.61 -20.65
C VAL A 112 -13.03 1.03 -19.26
N GLN A 113 -12.38 1.76 -18.35
CA GLN A 113 -12.16 1.35 -16.97
C GLN A 113 -11.93 2.56 -16.07
N ALA A 114 -12.65 2.63 -14.96
CA ALA A 114 -12.34 3.57 -13.88
C ALA A 114 -11.47 2.86 -12.84
N VAL A 115 -10.27 3.36 -12.61
CA VAL A 115 -9.34 2.83 -11.60
C VAL A 115 -9.29 3.80 -10.42
N ARG A 116 -9.59 3.29 -9.23
CA ARG A 116 -9.46 4.05 -7.98
C ARG A 116 -8.06 3.85 -7.43
N SER A 117 -7.37 4.93 -7.16
CA SER A 117 -6.19 4.90 -6.29
C SER A 117 -6.67 4.72 -4.85
N ALA A 118 -6.20 3.69 -4.19
CA ALA A 118 -6.50 3.43 -2.78
C ALA A 118 -5.83 4.49 -1.87
#